data_1c6da2abfa0cdde6c6fe49c2fdae74ac
#
_entry.id   1c6da2abfa0cdde6c6fe49c2fdae74ac
#
_cell.length_a   1.000
_cell.length_b   1.000
_cell.length_c   1.000
_cell.angle_alpha   90.00
_cell.angle_beta   90.00
_cell.angle_gamma   90.00
#
_symmetry.space_group_name_H-M   'P 1'
#
loop_
_entity.id
_entity.type
_entity.pdbx_description
1 polymer ?
#
loop_
_entity_poly.entity_id
_entity_poly.type
_entity_poly.pdbx_seq_one_letter_code
_entity_poly.pdbx_strand_id
1 'polypeptide(L)'
;MVVQIAKALGARVIATAGSDERVAKAKAFGADEGINYKTEDVAARVLKWAPEGVDMLWESRRETDFDWAVGLLAKRGRMVVMAGRDARPVLPVGPLYVKDCSVHGFAMFNYTAAEQHPCADAINRWLAEGKLKANIDRVLPLREMAAAHQLQEENTLRCAGTLAGKIILRP
;
A
#
# COMPACT_ATOMS: atom_id res chain seq x y z
N MET A 1 0.07 -4.45 -6.01
CA MET A 1 -1.39 -4.69 -6.16
C MET A 1 -2.19 -3.41 -5.97
N VAL A 2 -2.13 -2.71 -4.82
CA VAL A 2 -2.95 -1.49 -4.55
C VAL A 2 -2.83 -0.45 -5.66
N VAL A 3 -1.62 -0.12 -6.12
CA VAL A 3 -1.39 0.80 -7.25
C VAL A 3 -2.19 0.37 -8.48
N GLN A 4 -2.10 -0.89 -8.88
CA GLN A 4 -2.77 -1.40 -10.09
C GLN A 4 -4.29 -1.40 -9.94
N ILE A 5 -4.82 -1.75 -8.75
CA ILE A 5 -6.26 -1.71 -8.47
C ILE A 5 -6.77 -0.26 -8.54
N ALA A 6 -6.07 0.69 -7.91
CA ALA A 6 -6.43 2.10 -7.95
C ALA A 6 -6.43 2.63 -9.41
N LYS A 7 -5.44 2.24 -10.21
CA LYS A 7 -5.40 2.58 -11.64
C LYS A 7 -6.53 1.94 -12.43
N ALA A 8 -6.87 0.67 -12.16
CA ALA A 8 -8.00 -0.01 -12.80
C ALA A 8 -9.35 0.66 -12.47
N LEU A 9 -9.44 1.33 -11.33
CA LEU A 9 -10.58 2.14 -10.89
C LEU A 9 -10.53 3.60 -11.40
N GLY A 10 -9.52 3.97 -12.20
CA GLY A 10 -9.40 5.32 -12.78
C GLY A 10 -8.74 6.36 -11.89
N ALA A 11 -8.17 5.96 -10.74
CA ALA A 11 -7.52 6.92 -9.84
C ALA A 11 -6.19 7.43 -10.41
N ARG A 12 -5.83 8.66 -10.03
CA ARG A 12 -4.44 9.14 -10.09
C ARG A 12 -3.71 8.63 -8.86
N VAL A 13 -2.55 8.03 -9.04
CA VAL A 13 -1.84 7.31 -7.97
C VAL A 13 -0.45 7.87 -7.75
N ILE A 14 -0.19 8.26 -6.50
CA ILE A 14 1.15 8.52 -6.01
C ILE A 14 1.58 7.34 -5.13
N ALA A 15 2.79 6.83 -5.31
CA ALA A 15 3.33 5.73 -4.53
C ALA A 15 4.63 6.12 -3.84
N THR A 16 4.83 5.66 -2.61
CA THR A 16 6.07 5.88 -1.88
C THR A 16 6.84 4.57 -1.72
N ALA A 17 8.15 4.62 -1.79
CA ALA A 17 9.03 3.47 -1.62
C ALA A 17 10.36 3.87 -0.98
N GLY A 18 11.11 2.91 -0.46
CA GLY A 18 12.36 3.14 0.25
C GLY A 18 13.63 3.01 -0.63
N SER A 19 13.49 2.97 -1.95
CA SER A 19 14.60 3.04 -2.91
C SER A 19 14.09 3.45 -4.28
N ASP A 20 14.96 4.03 -5.10
CA ASP A 20 14.63 4.46 -6.47
C ASP A 20 14.21 3.29 -7.36
N GLU A 21 14.82 2.10 -7.19
CA GLU A 21 14.42 0.88 -7.88
C GLU A 21 12.96 0.52 -7.58
N ARG A 22 12.55 0.59 -6.31
CA ARG A 22 11.17 0.32 -5.89
C ARG A 22 10.19 1.40 -6.36
N VAL A 23 10.64 2.64 -6.42
CA VAL A 23 9.89 3.75 -7.03
C VAL A 23 9.66 3.47 -8.52
N ALA A 24 10.71 3.12 -9.26
CA ALA A 24 10.62 2.76 -10.68
C ALA A 24 9.66 1.57 -10.89
N LYS A 25 9.72 0.57 -10.01
CA LYS A 25 8.80 -0.58 -10.02
C LYS A 25 7.35 -0.18 -9.78
N ALA A 26 7.09 0.75 -8.85
CA ALA A 26 5.74 1.27 -8.62
C ALA A 26 5.20 2.02 -9.84
N LYS A 27 6.03 2.83 -10.51
CA LYS A 27 5.69 3.50 -11.78
C LYS A 27 5.43 2.48 -12.90
N ALA A 28 6.22 1.43 -13.01
CA ALA A 28 5.99 0.35 -13.97
C ALA A 28 4.65 -0.41 -13.74
N PHE A 29 4.14 -0.39 -12.50
CA PHE A 29 2.81 -0.89 -12.15
C PHE A 29 1.70 0.16 -12.28
N GLY A 30 2.01 1.32 -12.84
CA GLY A 30 1.02 2.33 -13.20
C GLY A 30 0.91 3.51 -12.23
N ALA A 31 1.77 3.66 -11.23
CA ALA A 31 1.77 4.87 -10.43
C ALA A 31 2.13 6.09 -11.29
N ASP A 32 1.32 7.14 -11.24
CA ASP A 32 1.54 8.37 -12.00
C ASP A 32 2.73 9.15 -11.43
N GLU A 33 2.94 9.05 -10.12
CA GLU A 33 4.07 9.65 -9.43
C GLU A 33 4.66 8.67 -8.40
N GLY A 34 5.97 8.79 -8.13
CA GLY A 34 6.69 7.96 -7.17
C GLY A 34 7.66 8.78 -6.36
N ILE A 35 7.74 8.49 -5.06
CA ILE A 35 8.56 9.24 -4.11
C ILE A 35 9.43 8.27 -3.32
N ASN A 36 10.73 8.54 -3.27
CA ASN A 36 11.64 7.83 -2.38
C ASN A 36 11.65 8.50 -1.00
N TYR A 37 10.92 7.91 -0.05
CA TYR A 37 10.76 8.50 1.29
C TYR A 37 12.05 8.55 2.13
N LYS A 38 13.16 7.98 1.65
CA LYS A 38 14.47 8.07 2.31
C LYS A 38 15.27 9.29 1.90
N THR A 39 14.99 9.81 0.72
CA THR A 39 15.77 10.90 0.10
C THR A 39 14.97 12.14 -0.22
N GLU A 40 13.62 12.04 -0.15
CA GLU A 40 12.71 13.12 -0.51
C GLU A 40 11.73 13.44 0.63
N ASP A 41 11.32 14.69 0.73
CA ASP A 41 10.18 15.08 1.58
C ASP A 41 8.87 14.67 0.92
N VAL A 42 8.28 13.60 1.46
CA VAL A 42 7.04 13.02 0.94
C VAL A 42 5.89 14.03 1.00
N ALA A 43 5.76 14.78 2.11
CA ALA A 43 4.65 15.72 2.28
C ALA A 43 4.73 16.85 1.25
N ALA A 44 5.91 17.46 1.10
CA ALA A 44 6.13 18.50 0.12
C ALA A 44 5.86 18.02 -1.32
N ARG A 45 6.31 16.78 -1.65
CA ARG A 45 6.09 16.20 -2.98
C ARG A 45 4.62 15.88 -3.24
N VAL A 46 3.90 15.33 -2.26
CA VAL A 46 2.47 15.04 -2.37
C VAL A 46 1.68 16.32 -2.56
N LEU A 47 1.91 17.35 -1.73
CA LEU A 47 1.18 18.62 -1.83
C LEU A 47 1.54 19.42 -3.09
N LYS A 48 2.75 19.28 -3.62
CA LYS A 48 3.10 19.83 -4.93
C LYS A 48 2.30 19.18 -6.06
N TRP A 49 2.04 17.88 -5.99
CA TRP A 49 1.30 17.11 -6.99
C TRP A 49 -0.22 17.19 -6.82
N ALA A 50 -0.69 17.27 -5.57
CA ALA A 50 -2.08 17.42 -5.15
C ALA A 50 -2.18 18.56 -4.13
N PRO A 51 -2.27 19.82 -4.54
CA PRO A 51 -2.24 20.98 -3.64
C PRO A 51 -3.37 20.98 -2.60
N GLU A 52 -4.54 20.45 -2.94
CA GLU A 52 -5.68 20.32 -2.02
C GLU A 52 -5.57 19.07 -1.12
N GLY A 53 -4.53 18.27 -1.28
CA GLY A 53 -4.36 16.97 -0.62
C GLY A 53 -4.86 15.81 -1.46
N VAL A 54 -4.81 14.60 -0.88
CA VAL A 54 -5.24 13.34 -1.53
C VAL A 54 -6.62 12.91 -1.03
N ASP A 55 -7.45 12.36 -1.93
CA ASP A 55 -8.78 11.85 -1.57
C ASP A 55 -8.73 10.56 -0.77
N MET A 56 -7.68 9.76 -0.97
CA MET A 56 -7.48 8.50 -0.27
C MET A 56 -6.01 8.28 0.06
N LEU A 57 -5.74 7.91 1.30
CA LEU A 57 -4.44 7.46 1.78
C LEU A 57 -4.53 6.00 2.24
N TRP A 58 -3.72 5.14 1.64
CA TRP A 58 -3.59 3.74 2.02
C TRP A 58 -2.41 3.56 2.97
N GLU A 59 -2.69 3.33 4.24
CA GLU A 59 -1.65 3.23 5.28
C GLU A 59 -1.41 1.77 5.65
N SER A 60 -0.18 1.32 5.45
CA SER A 60 0.27 -0.04 5.75
C SER A 60 1.47 -0.10 6.70
N ARG A 61 1.92 1.02 7.23
CA ARG A 61 3.00 1.08 8.23
C ARG A 61 2.52 0.54 9.56
N ARG A 62 3.43 -0.08 10.33
CA ARG A 62 3.13 -0.56 11.68
C ARG A 62 2.90 0.58 12.67
N GLU A 63 3.61 1.66 12.49
CA GLU A 63 3.47 2.88 13.28
C GLU A 63 2.95 3.99 12.38
N THR A 64 1.68 4.30 12.55
CA THR A 64 0.99 5.33 11.78
C THR A 64 1.24 6.68 12.43
N ASP A 65 1.71 7.64 11.64
CA ASP A 65 1.73 9.05 12.00
C ASP A 65 0.44 9.69 11.48
N PHE A 66 -0.54 9.86 12.36
CA PHE A 66 -1.85 10.43 11.97
C PHE A 66 -1.78 11.93 11.71
N ASP A 67 -0.90 12.68 12.39
CA ASP A 67 -0.74 14.11 12.11
C ASP A 67 -0.28 14.32 10.68
N TRP A 68 0.76 13.60 10.29
CA TRP A 68 1.26 13.62 8.93
C TRP A 68 0.20 13.13 7.92
N ALA A 69 -0.48 12.03 8.21
CA ALA A 69 -1.45 11.43 7.31
C ALA A 69 -2.68 12.32 7.09
N VAL A 70 -3.28 12.83 8.17
CA VAL A 70 -4.42 13.76 8.09
C VAL A 70 -4.02 15.09 7.45
N GLY A 71 -2.78 15.53 7.67
CA GLY A 71 -2.21 16.70 7.00
C GLY A 71 -2.27 16.60 5.47
N LEU A 72 -2.01 15.41 4.93
CA LEU A 72 -2.00 15.13 3.49
C LEU A 72 -3.39 14.90 2.87
N LEU A 73 -4.42 14.60 3.67
CA LEU A 73 -5.77 14.39 3.14
C LEU A 73 -6.39 15.68 2.63
N ALA A 74 -7.08 15.59 1.52
CA ALA A 74 -7.99 16.63 1.04
C ALA A 74 -9.21 16.74 1.96
N LYS A 75 -10.03 17.79 1.80
CA LYS A 75 -11.34 17.87 2.43
C LYS A 75 -12.17 16.66 2.05
N ARG A 76 -12.78 15.99 3.04
CA ARG A 76 -13.52 14.72 2.89
C ARG A 76 -12.64 13.55 2.44
N GLY A 77 -11.32 13.68 2.59
CA GLY A 77 -10.38 12.61 2.31
C GLY A 77 -10.55 11.44 3.28
N ARG A 78 -10.14 10.26 2.84
CA ARG A 78 -10.29 9.00 3.58
C ARG A 78 -8.93 8.34 3.77
N MET A 79 -8.72 7.80 4.94
CA MET A 79 -7.56 6.98 5.24
C MET A 79 -7.99 5.55 5.54
N VAL A 80 -7.33 4.56 4.95
CA VAL A 80 -7.51 3.15 5.26
C VAL A 80 -6.29 2.65 6.02
N VAL A 81 -6.52 2.16 7.24
CA VAL A 81 -5.48 1.60 8.12
C VAL A 81 -5.64 0.09 8.20
N MET A 82 -4.57 -0.65 7.93
CA MET A 82 -4.60 -2.10 7.91
C MET A 82 -3.37 -2.77 8.57
N ALA A 83 -2.60 -2.02 9.33
CA ALA A 83 -1.43 -2.51 10.05
C ALA A 83 -1.33 -1.86 11.44
N GLY A 84 -0.34 -2.28 12.24
CA GLY A 84 -0.09 -1.68 13.57
C GLY A 84 -1.00 -2.21 14.67
N ARG A 85 -1.21 -3.53 14.77
CA ARG A 85 -2.08 -4.17 15.77
C ARG A 85 -1.89 -3.63 17.19
N ASP A 86 -0.64 -3.44 17.59
CA ASP A 86 -0.30 -3.03 18.96
C ASP A 86 0.00 -1.54 19.09
N ALA A 87 -0.03 -0.81 17.97
CA ALA A 87 0.23 0.62 17.95
C ALA A 87 -0.88 1.41 18.67
N ARG A 88 -0.48 2.51 19.31
CA ARG A 88 -1.39 3.44 20.01
C ARG A 88 -1.04 4.88 19.66
N PRO A 89 -1.13 5.25 18.36
CA PRO A 89 -0.77 6.58 17.92
C PRO A 89 -1.80 7.63 18.38
N VAL A 90 -1.35 8.87 18.49
CA VAL A 90 -2.23 10.02 18.74
C VAL A 90 -3.01 10.36 17.48
N LEU A 91 -4.31 10.60 17.61
CA LEU A 91 -5.18 11.03 16.51
C LEU A 91 -5.43 12.54 16.61
N PRO A 92 -5.09 13.34 15.59
CA PRO A 92 -5.33 14.79 15.57
C PRO A 92 -6.81 15.09 15.27
N VAL A 93 -7.64 15.05 16.31
CA VAL A 93 -9.10 15.17 16.19
C VAL A 93 -9.52 16.50 15.53
N GLY A 94 -8.86 17.61 15.89
CA GLY A 94 -9.15 18.93 15.32
C GLY A 94 -9.00 18.97 13.80
N PRO A 95 -7.82 18.72 13.24
CA PRO A 95 -7.60 18.64 11.79
C PRO A 95 -8.51 17.62 11.09
N LEU A 96 -8.81 16.49 11.73
CA LEU A 96 -9.67 15.44 11.17
C LEU A 96 -11.09 15.95 10.92
N TYR A 97 -11.76 16.53 11.96
CA TYR A 97 -13.14 16.97 11.82
C TYR A 97 -13.29 18.25 11.00
N VAL A 98 -12.33 19.17 11.07
CA VAL A 98 -12.36 20.42 10.29
C VAL A 98 -12.32 20.16 8.79
N LYS A 99 -11.61 19.10 8.37
CA LYS A 99 -11.58 18.66 6.98
C LYS A 99 -12.68 17.67 6.58
N ASP A 100 -13.60 17.30 7.49
CA ASP A 100 -14.58 16.23 7.26
C ASP A 100 -13.94 14.90 6.84
N CYS A 101 -12.72 14.60 7.31
CA CYS A 101 -12.01 13.39 6.95
C CYS A 101 -12.50 12.16 7.72
N SER A 102 -12.22 10.96 7.20
CA SER A 102 -12.55 9.70 7.85
C SER A 102 -11.36 8.73 7.88
N VAL A 103 -11.31 7.92 8.95
CA VAL A 103 -10.34 6.84 9.12
C VAL A 103 -11.10 5.52 9.18
N HIS A 104 -10.73 4.59 8.31
CA HIS A 104 -11.34 3.28 8.20
C HIS A 104 -10.33 2.19 8.55
N GLY A 105 -10.66 1.34 9.51
CA GLY A 105 -9.94 0.09 9.74
C GLY A 105 -10.37 -0.97 8.73
N PHE A 106 -9.43 -1.80 8.30
CA PHE A 106 -9.72 -2.92 7.41
C PHE A 106 -8.97 -4.18 7.85
N ALA A 107 -9.72 -5.27 8.01
CA ALA A 107 -9.16 -6.59 8.22
C ALA A 107 -9.99 -7.62 7.39
N MET A 108 -9.39 -8.19 6.39
CA MET A 108 -10.05 -9.08 5.41
C MET A 108 -10.78 -10.26 6.08
N PHE A 109 -10.23 -10.82 7.14
CA PHE A 109 -10.81 -11.98 7.83
C PHE A 109 -12.10 -11.68 8.61
N ASN A 110 -12.51 -10.40 8.72
CA ASN A 110 -13.81 -10.03 9.30
C ASN A 110 -14.97 -10.11 8.29
N TYR A 111 -14.67 -10.35 7.02
CA TYR A 111 -15.65 -10.40 5.94
C TYR A 111 -16.01 -11.84 5.59
N THR A 112 -17.28 -12.09 5.40
CA THR A 112 -17.80 -13.38 4.93
C THR A 112 -17.36 -13.66 3.49
N ALA A 113 -17.42 -14.92 3.07
CA ALA A 113 -17.15 -15.30 1.68
C ALA A 113 -18.07 -14.56 0.70
N ALA A 114 -19.34 -14.35 1.05
CA ALA A 114 -20.31 -13.65 0.22
C ALA A 114 -19.91 -12.16 0.00
N GLU A 115 -19.41 -11.50 1.04
CA GLU A 115 -18.93 -10.10 0.93
C GLU A 115 -17.62 -10.00 0.15
N GLN A 116 -16.77 -11.03 0.19
CA GLN A 116 -15.51 -11.06 -0.55
C GLN A 116 -15.68 -11.44 -2.02
N HIS A 117 -16.76 -12.14 -2.39
CA HIS A 117 -16.97 -12.65 -3.73
C HIS A 117 -16.94 -11.56 -4.83
N PRO A 118 -17.59 -10.39 -4.70
CA PRO A 118 -17.51 -9.34 -5.70
C PRO A 118 -16.09 -8.80 -5.90
N CYS A 119 -15.28 -8.78 -4.83
CA CYS A 119 -13.86 -8.39 -4.92
C CYS A 119 -13.05 -9.44 -5.70
N ALA A 120 -13.31 -10.73 -5.45
CA ALA A 120 -12.66 -11.82 -6.17
C ALA A 120 -12.99 -11.79 -7.66
N ASP A 121 -14.25 -11.55 -8.02
CA ASP A 121 -14.69 -11.43 -9.40
C ASP A 121 -14.02 -10.25 -10.12
N ALA A 122 -13.93 -9.09 -9.45
CA ALA A 122 -13.25 -7.94 -10.00
C ALA A 122 -11.75 -8.22 -10.23
N ILE A 123 -11.09 -8.85 -9.26
CA ILE A 123 -9.67 -9.24 -9.36
C ILE A 123 -9.47 -10.22 -10.52
N ASN A 124 -10.30 -11.27 -10.62
CA ASN A 124 -10.22 -12.26 -11.69
C ASN A 124 -10.39 -11.63 -13.07
N ARG A 125 -11.37 -10.73 -13.21
CA ARG A 125 -11.58 -9.98 -14.44
C ARG A 125 -10.35 -9.13 -14.80
N TRP A 126 -9.80 -8.37 -13.86
CA TRP A 126 -8.62 -7.54 -14.12
C TRP A 126 -7.36 -8.34 -14.41
N LEU A 127 -7.23 -9.54 -13.83
CA LEU A 127 -6.15 -10.46 -14.18
C LEU A 127 -6.32 -10.96 -15.63
N ALA A 128 -7.52 -11.36 -16.02
CA ALA A 128 -7.82 -11.80 -17.38
C ALA A 128 -7.62 -10.69 -18.42
N GLU A 129 -7.96 -9.45 -18.07
CA GLU A 129 -7.75 -8.25 -18.91
C GLU A 129 -6.28 -7.76 -18.91
N GLY A 130 -5.38 -8.38 -18.14
CA GLY A 130 -4.00 -7.94 -18.02
C GLY A 130 -3.78 -6.63 -17.25
N LYS A 131 -4.83 -6.10 -16.62
CA LYS A 131 -4.78 -4.88 -15.78
C LYS A 131 -4.11 -5.13 -14.44
N LEU A 132 -4.16 -6.36 -13.94
CA LEU A 132 -3.41 -6.79 -12.76
C LEU A 132 -2.33 -7.80 -13.17
N LYS A 133 -1.14 -7.64 -12.59
CA LYS A 133 -0.01 -8.55 -12.74
C LYS A 133 0.56 -8.89 -11.38
N ALA A 134 0.88 -10.16 -11.16
CA ALA A 134 1.56 -10.57 -9.94
C ALA A 134 2.97 -9.99 -9.91
N ASN A 135 3.33 -9.40 -8.77
CA ASN A 135 4.72 -8.98 -8.52
C ASN A 135 5.46 -10.13 -7.86
N ILE A 136 6.09 -10.98 -8.68
CA ILE A 136 6.91 -12.11 -8.22
C ILE A 136 8.35 -11.64 -8.13
N ASP A 137 8.97 -11.82 -6.97
CA ASP A 137 10.39 -11.53 -6.74
C ASP A 137 11.24 -12.77 -7.00
N ARG A 138 10.84 -13.91 -6.42
CA ARG A 138 11.57 -15.17 -6.50
C ARG A 138 10.65 -16.36 -6.71
N VAL A 139 11.20 -17.36 -7.39
CA VAL A 139 10.61 -18.68 -7.53
C VAL A 139 11.62 -19.68 -6.99
N LEU A 140 11.25 -20.44 -5.98
CA LEU A 140 12.10 -21.45 -5.34
C LEU A 140 11.42 -22.82 -5.44
N PRO A 141 12.17 -23.93 -5.47
CA PRO A 141 11.59 -25.25 -5.37
C PRO A 141 10.97 -25.45 -3.97
N LEU A 142 9.91 -26.26 -3.88
CA LEU A 142 9.17 -26.50 -2.62
C LEU A 142 10.10 -26.99 -1.49
N ARG A 143 11.12 -27.80 -1.82
CA ARG A 143 12.10 -28.27 -0.83
C ARG A 143 12.87 -27.14 -0.13
N GLU A 144 12.90 -25.93 -0.72
CA GLU A 144 13.55 -24.74 -0.16
C GLU A 144 12.60 -23.86 0.64
N MET A 145 11.45 -24.39 1.08
CA MET A 145 10.45 -23.63 1.83
C MET A 145 11.03 -22.97 3.10
N ALA A 146 11.93 -23.64 3.81
CA ALA A 146 12.59 -23.07 5.00
C ALA A 146 13.40 -21.82 4.64
N ALA A 147 14.17 -21.85 3.54
CA ALA A 147 14.91 -20.69 3.05
C ALA A 147 13.99 -19.55 2.60
N ALA A 148 12.85 -19.86 1.98
CA ALA A 148 11.84 -18.87 1.61
C ALA A 148 11.26 -18.15 2.84
N HIS A 149 10.95 -18.88 3.91
CA HIS A 149 10.49 -18.29 5.18
C HIS A 149 11.58 -17.43 5.82
N GLN A 150 12.82 -17.90 5.87
CA GLN A 150 13.93 -17.12 6.39
C GLN A 150 14.12 -15.80 5.64
N LEU A 151 14.10 -15.81 4.30
CA LEU A 151 14.14 -14.60 3.48
C LEU A 151 13.00 -13.63 3.82
N GLN A 152 11.78 -14.15 4.01
CA GLN A 152 10.62 -13.34 4.36
C GLN A 152 10.77 -12.73 5.75
N GLU A 153 11.27 -13.49 6.73
CA GLU A 153 11.53 -13.00 8.09
C GLU A 153 12.61 -11.92 8.11
N GLU A 154 13.73 -12.14 7.44
CA GLU A 154 14.82 -11.16 7.34
C GLU A 154 14.34 -9.86 6.70
N ASN A 155 13.52 -9.95 5.64
CA ASN A 155 12.96 -8.77 5.00
C ASN A 155 11.94 -8.06 5.88
N THR A 156 11.10 -8.78 6.64
CA THR A 156 9.99 -8.22 7.41
C THR A 156 10.41 -7.78 8.81
N LEU A 157 11.19 -8.60 9.52
CA LEU A 157 11.55 -8.35 10.92
C LEU A 157 12.85 -7.56 11.05
N ARG A 158 13.82 -7.84 10.16
CA ARG A 158 15.14 -7.19 10.18
C ARG A 158 15.26 -6.04 9.18
N CYS A 159 14.19 -5.74 8.43
CA CYS A 159 14.17 -4.68 7.43
C CYS A 159 15.30 -4.77 6.39
N ALA A 160 15.73 -5.99 6.04
CA ALA A 160 16.86 -6.24 5.14
C ALA A 160 16.67 -5.64 3.74
N GLY A 161 15.42 -5.40 3.32
CA GLY A 161 15.10 -4.76 2.04
C GLY A 161 15.42 -5.62 0.81
N THR A 162 15.65 -6.92 1.00
CA THR A 162 16.08 -7.86 -0.05
C THR A 162 14.96 -8.38 -0.93
N LEU A 163 13.69 -8.20 -0.53
CA LEU A 163 12.51 -8.64 -1.26
C LEU A 163 11.65 -7.46 -1.69
N ALA A 164 11.23 -7.47 -2.93
CA ALA A 164 10.33 -6.46 -3.49
C ALA A 164 9.16 -7.09 -4.27
N GLY A 165 8.65 -8.23 -3.80
CA GLY A 165 7.56 -8.99 -4.41
C GLY A 165 7.21 -10.24 -3.63
N LYS A 166 6.48 -11.15 -4.24
CA LYS A 166 6.10 -12.44 -3.66
C LYS A 166 7.17 -13.49 -3.93
N ILE A 167 7.37 -14.38 -2.96
CA ILE A 167 8.11 -15.62 -3.17
C ILE A 167 7.10 -16.69 -3.59
N ILE A 168 7.37 -17.38 -4.67
CA ILE A 168 6.58 -18.51 -5.16
C ILE A 168 7.37 -19.79 -4.93
N LEU A 169 6.70 -20.82 -4.40
CA LEU A 169 7.27 -22.17 -4.28
C LEU A 169 6.69 -23.05 -5.39
N ARG A 170 7.53 -23.78 -6.07
CA ARG A 170 7.12 -24.78 -7.07
C ARG A 170 7.31 -26.19 -6.51
N PRO A 171 6.33 -27.08 -6.67
CA PRO A 171 6.48 -28.51 -6.39
C PRO A 171 7.63 -29.14 -7.15
#